data_20350f9c72121eb3be30d5bb9394b553
#
_entry.id   20350f9c72121eb3be30d5bb9394b553
#
_cell.length_a   1.000
_cell.length_b   1.000
_cell.length_c   1.000
_cell.angle_alpha   90.00
_cell.angle_beta   90.00
_cell.angle_gamma   90.00
#
_symmetry.space_group_name_H-M   'P 1'
#
loop_
_entity.id
_entity.type
_entity.pdbx_description
1 polymer ?
#
loop_
_entity_poly.entity_id
_entity_poly.type
_entity_poly.pdbx_seq_one_letter_code
_entity_poly.pdbx_strand_id
1 'polypeptide(L)'
;MLFDTLALLSFFICMLLMTRLVNVFPSLVACLWRGKECFNLESSVKLARDRNIIALALIVPFCLVAFRYRLYEPTFIRNFAHDALMGIYFGIFFLYLLLRSVVSVLLHPKSIPQKTYSVSVKASFTFFAVLTLILLAIAGVSDVFDVKEQLAGTAMLWVSVVIYILFLIRKFQIFVSSCSVFAAFLYLCALEIIPTGILVVSAMIF
;
A
#
# COMPACT_ATOMS: atom_id res chain seq x y z
N MET A 1 3.20 -25.72 3.73
CA MET A 1 3.65 -25.54 5.14
C MET A 1 4.05 -24.12 5.48
N LEU A 2 5.04 -23.52 4.77
CA LEU A 2 5.52 -22.16 5.08
C LEU A 2 4.42 -21.09 4.88
N PHE A 3 3.60 -21.22 3.83
CA PHE A 3 2.43 -20.36 3.59
C PHE A 3 1.42 -20.43 4.74
N ASP A 4 1.04 -21.62 5.18
CA ASP A 4 0.03 -21.81 6.21
C ASP A 4 0.50 -21.27 7.57
N THR A 5 1.79 -21.48 7.91
CA THR A 5 2.37 -20.93 9.15
C THR A 5 2.41 -19.41 9.14
N LEU A 6 2.77 -18.77 8.01
CA LEU A 6 2.77 -17.32 7.89
C LEU A 6 1.35 -16.74 7.85
N ALA A 7 0.40 -17.44 7.21
CA ALA A 7 -1.01 -17.04 7.22
C ALA A 7 -1.58 -17.06 8.64
N LEU A 8 -1.29 -18.12 9.39
CA LEU A 8 -1.73 -18.26 10.78
C LEU A 8 -1.08 -17.18 11.68
N LEU A 9 0.23 -16.93 11.52
CA LEU A 9 0.92 -15.88 12.24
C LEU A 9 0.33 -14.49 11.93
N SER A 10 0.07 -14.20 10.65
CA SER A 10 -0.51 -12.93 10.22
C SER A 10 -1.92 -12.75 10.79
N PHE A 11 -2.72 -13.82 10.84
CA PHE A 11 -4.04 -13.80 11.45
C PHE A 11 -3.97 -13.45 12.94
N PHE A 12 -3.08 -14.07 13.72
CA PHE A 12 -2.88 -13.73 15.13
C PHE A 12 -2.43 -12.28 15.33
N ILE A 13 -1.51 -11.77 14.50
CA ILE A 13 -1.08 -10.38 14.56
C ILE A 13 -2.27 -9.44 14.27
N CYS A 14 -3.09 -9.73 13.26
CA CYS A 14 -4.28 -8.95 12.94
C CYS A 14 -5.29 -8.94 14.10
N MET A 15 -5.52 -10.08 14.74
CA MET A 15 -6.40 -10.20 15.90
C MET A 15 -5.91 -9.37 17.09
N LEU A 16 -4.61 -9.41 17.39
CA LEU A 16 -4.01 -8.58 18.45
C LEU A 16 -4.12 -7.07 18.17
N LEU A 17 -4.09 -6.69 16.89
CA LEU A 17 -4.18 -5.28 16.49
C LEU A 17 -5.62 -4.82 16.22
N MET A 18 -6.62 -5.70 16.36
CA MET A 18 -8.01 -5.39 16.03
C MET A 18 -8.55 -4.18 16.79
N THR A 19 -8.25 -4.06 18.09
CA THR A 19 -8.65 -2.92 18.91
C THR A 19 -8.06 -1.59 18.41
N ARG A 20 -6.80 -1.61 17.99
CA ARG A 20 -6.15 -0.42 17.40
C ARG A 20 -6.73 -0.11 16.03
N LEU A 21 -6.99 -1.14 15.24
CA LEU A 21 -7.59 -1.00 13.91
C LEU A 21 -8.96 -0.33 13.99
N VAL A 22 -9.85 -0.80 14.86
CA VAL A 22 -11.19 -0.22 15.06
C VAL A 22 -11.11 1.26 15.44
N ASN A 23 -10.17 1.64 16.32
CA ASN A 23 -10.00 3.02 16.74
C ASN A 23 -9.48 3.95 15.61
N VAL A 24 -8.61 3.45 14.73
CA VAL A 24 -8.01 4.24 13.65
C VAL A 24 -8.85 4.20 12.38
N PHE A 25 -9.65 3.15 12.17
CA PHE A 25 -10.41 2.89 10.94
C PHE A 25 -11.26 4.08 10.47
N PRO A 26 -12.05 4.77 11.33
CA PRO A 26 -12.82 5.93 10.89
C PRO A 26 -11.94 7.05 10.32
N SER A 27 -10.77 7.28 10.92
CA SER A 27 -9.81 8.29 10.46
C SER A 27 -9.13 7.87 9.15
N LEU A 28 -8.85 6.57 8.95
CA LEU A 28 -8.32 6.05 7.69
C LEU A 28 -9.31 6.28 6.55
N VAL A 29 -10.59 5.92 6.76
CA VAL A 29 -11.66 6.12 5.77
C VAL A 29 -11.89 7.60 5.50
N ALA A 30 -11.94 8.44 6.53
CA ALA A 30 -12.10 9.89 6.39
C ALA A 30 -10.97 10.51 5.55
N CYS A 31 -9.73 10.01 5.68
CA CYS A 31 -8.58 10.46 4.88
C CYS A 31 -8.74 10.16 3.38
N LEU A 32 -9.48 9.11 3.00
CA LEU A 32 -9.82 8.83 1.60
C LEU A 32 -10.73 9.91 0.99
N TRP A 33 -11.68 10.42 1.78
CA TRP A 33 -12.67 11.38 1.31
C TRP A 33 -12.21 12.84 1.44
N ARG A 34 -11.43 13.17 2.48
CA ARG A 34 -11.02 14.55 2.80
C ARG A 34 -9.54 14.66 3.09
N GLY A 35 -8.80 15.43 2.27
CA GLY A 35 -7.37 15.67 2.46
C GLY A 35 -7.04 16.33 3.81
N LYS A 36 -7.93 17.15 4.38
CA LYS A 36 -7.76 17.76 5.71
C LYS A 36 -7.68 16.72 6.83
N GLU A 37 -8.37 15.59 6.69
CA GLU A 37 -8.35 14.51 7.69
C GLU A 37 -6.99 13.80 7.75
N CYS A 38 -6.23 13.80 6.64
CA CYS A 38 -4.85 13.30 6.67
C CYS A 38 -3.94 14.18 7.57
N PHE A 39 -4.17 15.50 7.60
CA PHE A 39 -3.47 16.39 8.52
C PHE A 39 -3.92 16.19 9.96
N ASN A 40 -5.22 15.99 10.20
CA ASN A 40 -5.79 15.72 11.53
C ASN A 40 -5.25 14.41 12.09
N LEU A 41 -5.19 13.34 11.28
CA LEU A 41 -4.63 12.05 11.66
C LEU A 41 -3.16 12.18 12.05
N GLU A 42 -2.39 12.99 11.34
CA GLU A 42 -0.97 13.20 11.63
C GLU A 42 -0.74 14.12 12.85
N SER A 43 -1.67 15.03 13.15
CA SER A 43 -1.58 15.89 14.35
C SER A 43 -1.75 15.11 15.65
N SER A 44 -2.45 13.98 15.62
CA SER A 44 -2.63 13.09 16.75
C SER A 44 -1.51 12.04 16.81
N VAL A 45 -0.56 12.23 17.73
CA VAL A 45 0.59 11.31 17.91
C VAL A 45 0.15 9.85 18.10
N LYS A 46 -0.94 9.62 18.85
CA LYS A 46 -1.46 8.28 19.10
C LYS A 46 -2.00 7.64 17.82
N LEU A 47 -2.87 8.34 17.09
CA LEU A 47 -3.46 7.82 15.85
C LEU A 47 -2.40 7.59 14.76
N ALA A 48 -1.44 8.51 14.63
CA ALA A 48 -0.34 8.38 13.68
C ALA A 48 0.53 7.15 13.97
N ARG A 49 0.84 6.91 15.26
CA ARG A 49 1.61 5.73 15.68
C ARG A 49 0.83 4.44 15.43
N ASP A 50 -0.44 4.39 15.81
CA ASP A 50 -1.26 3.20 15.64
C ASP A 50 -1.45 2.87 14.16
N ARG A 51 -1.67 3.87 13.27
CA ARG A 51 -1.66 3.71 11.82
C ARG A 51 -0.36 3.08 11.29
N ASN A 52 0.79 3.58 11.75
CA ASN A 52 2.08 3.06 11.29
C ASN A 52 2.28 1.60 11.71
N ILE A 53 1.91 1.24 12.95
CA ILE A 53 1.99 -0.13 13.45
C ILE A 53 1.06 -1.04 12.62
N ILE A 54 -0.18 -0.61 12.35
CA ILE A 54 -1.13 -1.35 11.53
C ILE A 54 -0.59 -1.55 10.11
N ALA A 55 -0.07 -0.48 9.48
CA ALA A 55 0.47 -0.57 8.12
C ALA A 55 1.65 -1.54 8.04
N LEU A 56 2.55 -1.54 9.03
CA LEU A 56 3.66 -2.48 9.09
C LEU A 56 3.18 -3.94 9.28
N ALA A 57 2.20 -4.15 10.15
CA ALA A 57 1.64 -5.48 10.39
C ALA A 57 0.92 -6.03 9.16
N LEU A 58 0.29 -5.16 8.38
CA LEU A 58 -0.44 -5.52 7.16
C LEU A 58 0.48 -5.86 5.96
N ILE A 59 1.80 -5.68 6.07
CA ILE A 59 2.75 -6.09 5.02
C ILE A 59 2.68 -7.59 4.76
N VAL A 60 2.67 -8.40 5.82
CA VAL A 60 2.65 -9.86 5.69
C VAL A 60 1.37 -10.34 5.02
N PRO A 61 0.15 -10.01 5.50
CA PRO A 61 -1.07 -10.44 4.83
C PRO A 61 -1.20 -9.88 3.40
N PHE A 62 -0.71 -8.67 3.13
CA PHE A 62 -0.67 -8.14 1.76
C PHE A 62 0.16 -9.02 0.82
N CYS A 63 1.38 -9.38 1.22
CA CYS A 63 2.24 -10.25 0.41
C CYS A 63 1.64 -11.64 0.22
N LEU A 64 0.96 -12.19 1.23
CA LEU A 64 0.27 -13.48 1.14
C LEU A 64 -0.88 -13.45 0.13
N VAL A 65 -1.71 -12.40 0.17
CA VAL A 65 -2.80 -12.20 -0.80
C VAL A 65 -2.23 -11.99 -2.21
N ALA A 66 -1.22 -11.14 -2.35
CA ALA A 66 -0.57 -10.90 -3.64
C ALA A 66 0.02 -12.16 -4.24
N PHE A 67 0.61 -13.03 -3.42
CA PHE A 67 1.14 -14.32 -3.83
C PHE A 67 0.03 -15.30 -4.21
N ARG A 68 -1.00 -15.48 -3.38
CA ARG A 68 -2.11 -16.42 -3.60
C ARG A 68 -2.86 -16.13 -4.90
N TYR A 69 -3.22 -14.85 -5.12
CA TYR A 69 -3.99 -14.41 -6.28
C TYR A 69 -3.12 -13.95 -7.46
N ARG A 70 -1.80 -14.16 -7.38
CA ARG A 70 -0.83 -13.84 -8.45
C ARG A 70 -0.99 -12.42 -8.98
N LEU A 71 -1.15 -11.44 -8.08
CA LEU A 71 -1.36 -10.04 -8.46
C LEU A 71 -0.16 -9.43 -9.21
N TYR A 72 1.02 -10.03 -9.07
CA TYR A 72 2.25 -9.64 -9.74
C TYR A 72 2.96 -10.91 -10.21
N GLU A 73 2.87 -11.25 -11.50
CA GLU A 73 3.44 -12.48 -12.06
C GLU A 73 4.30 -12.18 -13.32
N PRO A 74 5.50 -11.60 -13.16
CA PRO A 74 6.42 -11.44 -14.27
C PRO A 74 6.90 -12.81 -14.77
N THR A 75 7.19 -12.91 -16.09
CA THR A 75 7.51 -14.19 -16.76
C THR A 75 8.73 -14.89 -16.18
N PHE A 76 9.71 -14.14 -15.68
CA PHE A 76 10.94 -14.72 -15.10
C PHE A 76 10.69 -15.47 -13.79
N ILE A 77 9.57 -15.22 -13.10
CA ILE A 77 9.27 -15.85 -11.80
C ILE A 77 8.61 -17.23 -12.00
N ARG A 78 7.98 -17.51 -13.13
CA ARG A 78 7.20 -18.74 -13.38
C ARG A 78 7.97 -20.05 -13.19
N ASN A 79 9.30 -20.02 -13.37
CA ASN A 79 10.15 -21.21 -13.31
C ASN A 79 10.67 -21.55 -11.91
N PHE A 80 10.37 -20.74 -10.89
CA PHE A 80 10.86 -20.98 -9.53
C PHE A 80 9.95 -21.92 -8.74
N ALA A 81 10.53 -22.66 -7.79
CA ALA A 81 9.79 -23.49 -6.87
C ALA A 81 8.81 -22.65 -6.03
N HIS A 82 7.66 -23.23 -5.69
CA HIS A 82 6.57 -22.54 -4.97
C HIS A 82 7.02 -21.81 -3.68
N ASP A 83 7.89 -22.43 -2.90
CA ASP A 83 8.41 -21.83 -1.66
C ASP A 83 9.37 -20.66 -1.93
N ALA A 84 10.17 -20.75 -3.01
CA ALA A 84 11.06 -19.67 -3.45
C ALA A 84 10.27 -18.47 -3.99
N LEU A 85 9.16 -18.73 -4.70
CA LEU A 85 8.25 -17.68 -5.20
C LEU A 85 7.75 -16.77 -4.09
N MET A 86 7.36 -17.32 -2.96
CA MET A 86 6.90 -16.55 -1.83
C MET A 86 7.98 -15.59 -1.32
N GLY A 87 9.22 -16.07 -1.17
CA GLY A 87 10.35 -15.23 -0.80
C GLY A 87 10.61 -14.10 -1.81
N ILE A 88 10.43 -14.38 -3.09
CA ILE A 88 10.58 -13.40 -4.17
C ILE A 88 9.51 -12.29 -4.06
N TYR A 89 8.25 -12.62 -3.77
CA TYR A 89 7.20 -11.60 -3.56
C TYR A 89 7.53 -10.66 -2.41
N PHE A 90 7.98 -11.20 -1.27
CA PHE A 90 8.47 -10.38 -0.16
C PHE A 90 9.67 -9.52 -0.56
N GLY A 91 10.63 -10.10 -1.29
CA GLY A 91 11.81 -9.40 -1.78
C GLY A 91 11.48 -8.24 -2.70
N ILE A 92 10.60 -8.45 -3.68
CA ILE A 92 10.14 -7.41 -4.62
C ILE A 92 9.43 -6.28 -3.87
N PHE A 93 8.53 -6.62 -2.95
CA PHE A 93 7.82 -5.63 -2.16
C PHE A 93 8.78 -4.81 -1.28
N PHE A 94 9.76 -5.46 -0.66
CA PHE A 94 10.77 -4.78 0.15
C PHE A 94 11.67 -3.88 -0.70
N LEU A 95 12.08 -4.35 -1.87
CA LEU A 95 12.86 -3.57 -2.84
C LEU A 95 12.09 -2.34 -3.32
N TYR A 96 10.80 -2.49 -3.59
CA TYR A 96 9.92 -1.37 -3.92
C TYR A 96 9.86 -0.32 -2.80
N LEU A 97 9.71 -0.76 -1.54
CA LEU A 97 9.71 0.15 -0.39
C LEU A 97 11.05 0.86 -0.22
N LEU A 98 12.17 0.16 -0.41
CA LEU A 98 13.52 0.74 -0.37
C LEU A 98 13.70 1.76 -1.48
N LEU A 99 13.38 1.43 -2.72
CA LEU A 99 13.48 2.33 -3.86
C LEU A 99 12.69 3.61 -3.60
N ARG A 100 11.45 3.47 -3.15
CA ARG A 100 10.59 4.60 -2.81
C ARG A 100 11.15 5.45 -1.67
N SER A 101 11.73 4.83 -0.65
CA SER A 101 12.36 5.52 0.48
C SER A 101 13.59 6.32 0.01
N VAL A 102 14.44 5.72 -0.81
CA VAL A 102 15.63 6.38 -1.39
C VAL A 102 15.21 7.58 -2.24
N VAL A 103 14.24 7.40 -3.14
CA VAL A 103 13.71 8.49 -3.98
C VAL A 103 13.12 9.61 -3.13
N SER A 104 12.39 9.27 -2.07
CA SER A 104 11.83 10.25 -1.13
C SER A 104 12.90 11.07 -0.40
N VAL A 105 14.03 10.47 -0.04
CA VAL A 105 15.15 11.17 0.61
C VAL A 105 15.91 12.04 -0.39
N LEU A 106 16.20 11.53 -1.59
CA LEU A 106 16.94 12.24 -2.63
C LEU A 106 16.18 13.45 -3.16
N LEU A 107 14.87 13.32 -3.34
CA LEU A 107 14.01 14.36 -3.91
C LEU A 107 13.33 15.22 -2.84
N HIS A 108 13.93 15.35 -1.65
CA HIS A 108 13.35 16.19 -0.60
C HIS A 108 13.27 17.66 -1.05
N PRO A 109 12.06 18.19 -1.26
CA PRO A 109 11.89 19.53 -1.83
C PRO A 109 12.15 20.60 -0.77
N LYS A 110 13.14 21.45 -1.00
CA LYS A 110 13.47 22.59 -0.12
C LYS A 110 12.35 23.64 -0.04
N SER A 111 11.47 23.69 -1.06
CA SER A 111 10.38 24.65 -1.18
C SER A 111 9.09 24.25 -0.47
N ILE A 112 8.95 22.99 -0.02
CA ILE A 112 7.75 22.51 0.65
C ILE A 112 7.96 22.49 2.18
N PRO A 113 7.01 23.00 2.97
CA PRO A 113 7.08 22.90 4.43
C PRO A 113 7.25 21.45 4.88
N GLN A 114 8.19 21.20 5.78
CA GLN A 114 8.51 19.86 6.26
C GLN A 114 7.28 19.11 6.80
N LYS A 115 6.34 19.83 7.41
CA LYS A 115 5.07 19.26 7.91
C LYS A 115 4.23 18.68 6.76
N THR A 116 4.03 19.44 5.68
CA THR A 116 3.24 18.98 4.50
C THR A 116 3.90 17.79 3.81
N TYR A 117 5.22 17.83 3.67
CA TYR A 117 5.98 16.71 3.11
C TYR A 117 5.82 15.44 3.96
N SER A 118 5.99 15.56 5.29
CA SER A 118 5.79 14.44 6.22
C SER A 118 4.38 13.84 6.11
N VAL A 119 3.33 14.67 6.09
CA VAL A 119 1.94 14.22 5.91
C VAL A 119 1.78 13.48 4.58
N SER A 120 2.34 14.01 3.49
CA SER A 120 2.28 13.40 2.16
C SER A 120 2.96 12.02 2.11
N VAL A 121 4.14 11.88 2.70
CA VAL A 121 4.86 10.59 2.76
C VAL A 121 4.09 9.58 3.61
N LYS A 122 3.57 10.02 4.74
CA LYS A 122 2.84 9.15 5.68
C LYS A 122 1.42 8.82 5.23
N ALA A 123 0.81 9.61 4.35
CA ALA A 123 -0.46 9.26 3.71
C ALA A 123 -0.39 7.91 2.99
N SER A 124 0.78 7.53 2.49
CA SER A 124 1.00 6.23 1.86
C SER A 124 0.69 5.05 2.77
N PHE A 125 1.04 5.14 4.05
CA PHE A 125 0.72 4.10 5.03
C PHE A 125 -0.80 3.97 5.24
N THR A 126 -1.52 5.11 5.20
CA THR A 126 -2.99 5.12 5.28
C THR A 126 -3.62 4.39 4.10
N PHE A 127 -3.22 4.75 2.87
CA PHE A 127 -3.77 4.13 1.66
C PHE A 127 -3.36 2.68 1.52
N PHE A 128 -2.14 2.32 1.90
CA PHE A 128 -1.68 0.93 1.94
C PHE A 128 -2.51 0.09 2.93
N ALA A 129 -2.76 0.59 4.13
CA ALA A 129 -3.58 -0.11 5.12
C ALA A 129 -5.01 -0.33 4.62
N VAL A 130 -5.64 0.70 4.04
CA VAL A 130 -6.99 0.59 3.49
C VAL A 130 -7.02 -0.39 2.31
N LEU A 131 -6.07 -0.30 1.38
CA LEU A 131 -5.95 -1.23 0.26
C LEU A 131 -5.87 -2.68 0.76
N THR A 132 -4.96 -2.95 1.69
CA THR A 132 -4.78 -4.31 2.22
C THR A 132 -6.04 -4.84 2.91
N LEU A 133 -6.74 -4.00 3.68
CA LEU A 133 -8.00 -4.40 4.32
C LEU A 133 -9.08 -4.74 3.29
N ILE A 134 -9.19 -3.96 2.21
CA ILE A 134 -10.15 -4.25 1.13
C ILE A 134 -9.77 -5.55 0.41
N LEU A 135 -8.49 -5.77 0.12
CA LEU A 135 -8.03 -7.01 -0.51
C LEU A 135 -8.29 -8.23 0.37
N LEU A 136 -8.07 -8.13 1.67
CA LEU A 136 -8.40 -9.20 2.64
C LEU A 136 -9.91 -9.45 2.69
N ALA A 137 -10.75 -8.41 2.63
CA ALA A 137 -12.19 -8.58 2.58
C ALA A 137 -12.63 -9.29 1.28
N ILE A 138 -12.06 -8.92 0.12
CA ILE A 138 -12.34 -9.60 -1.15
C ILE A 138 -11.87 -11.06 -1.09
N ALA A 139 -10.68 -11.34 -0.53
CA ALA A 139 -10.18 -12.69 -0.35
C ALA A 139 -11.12 -13.55 0.51
N GLY A 140 -11.55 -13.01 1.66
CA GLY A 140 -12.50 -13.70 2.53
C GLY A 140 -13.86 -13.96 1.87
N VAL A 141 -14.40 -13.00 1.15
CA VAL A 141 -15.65 -13.18 0.38
C VAL A 141 -15.46 -14.21 -0.72
N SER A 142 -14.34 -14.18 -1.44
CA SER A 142 -14.06 -15.14 -2.52
C SER A 142 -13.96 -16.58 -1.99
N ASP A 143 -13.37 -16.76 -0.81
CA ASP A 143 -13.28 -18.09 -0.18
C ASP A 143 -14.64 -18.62 0.32
N VAL A 144 -15.50 -17.73 0.85
CA VAL A 144 -16.84 -18.11 1.33
C VAL A 144 -17.78 -18.49 0.18
N PHE A 145 -17.66 -17.81 -0.97
CA PHE A 145 -18.55 -18.02 -2.13
C PHE A 145 -17.93 -18.89 -3.22
N ASP A 146 -16.79 -19.55 -2.97
CA ASP A 146 -16.07 -20.40 -3.92
C ASP A 146 -15.84 -19.71 -5.28
N VAL A 147 -15.53 -18.41 -5.27
CA VAL A 147 -15.27 -17.63 -6.48
C VAL A 147 -13.96 -18.10 -7.11
N LYS A 148 -13.95 -18.26 -8.44
CA LYS A 148 -12.73 -18.64 -9.18
C LYS A 148 -11.60 -17.66 -8.87
N GLU A 149 -10.42 -18.17 -8.52
CA GLU A 149 -9.24 -17.37 -8.15
C GLU A 149 -8.87 -16.31 -9.20
N GLN A 150 -9.03 -16.63 -10.47
CA GLN A 150 -8.75 -15.71 -11.57
C GLN A 150 -9.70 -14.49 -11.56
N LEU A 151 -10.99 -14.70 -11.28
CA LEU A 151 -11.97 -13.62 -11.19
C LEU A 151 -11.70 -12.74 -9.97
N ALA A 152 -11.42 -13.36 -8.83
CA ALA A 152 -11.05 -12.64 -7.60
C ALA A 152 -9.77 -11.82 -7.79
N GLY A 153 -8.73 -12.39 -8.41
CA GLY A 153 -7.48 -11.71 -8.75
C GLY A 153 -7.70 -10.49 -9.65
N THR A 154 -8.53 -10.65 -10.70
CA THR A 154 -8.89 -9.53 -11.59
C THR A 154 -9.62 -8.42 -10.85
N ALA A 155 -10.58 -8.76 -9.99
CA ALA A 155 -11.30 -7.79 -9.16
C ALA A 155 -10.34 -7.04 -8.21
N MET A 156 -9.41 -7.76 -7.56
CA MET A 156 -8.38 -7.18 -6.69
C MET A 156 -7.46 -6.22 -7.44
N LEU A 157 -7.06 -6.54 -8.68
CA LEU A 157 -6.26 -5.65 -9.53
C LEU A 157 -7.01 -4.34 -9.83
N TRP A 158 -8.27 -4.41 -10.24
CA TRP A 158 -9.08 -3.22 -10.51
C TRP A 158 -9.25 -2.36 -9.27
N VAL A 159 -9.54 -2.96 -8.12
CA VAL A 159 -9.63 -2.25 -6.83
C VAL A 159 -8.31 -1.59 -6.49
N SER A 160 -7.18 -2.26 -6.70
CA SER A 160 -5.84 -1.70 -6.45
C SER A 160 -5.58 -0.47 -7.33
N VAL A 161 -5.95 -0.52 -8.61
CA VAL A 161 -5.82 0.62 -9.54
C VAL A 161 -6.69 1.79 -9.07
N VAL A 162 -7.95 1.56 -8.69
CA VAL A 162 -8.85 2.62 -8.21
C VAL A 162 -8.30 3.28 -6.94
N ILE A 163 -7.89 2.49 -5.95
CA ILE A 163 -7.31 3.01 -4.71
C ILE A 163 -6.00 3.77 -4.98
N TYR A 164 -5.17 3.29 -5.91
CA TYR A 164 -3.95 3.99 -6.31
C TYR A 164 -4.23 5.35 -6.97
N ILE A 165 -5.23 5.43 -7.86
CA ILE A 165 -5.65 6.70 -8.47
C ILE A 165 -6.16 7.67 -7.39
N LEU A 166 -7.00 7.20 -6.45
CA LEU A 166 -7.46 8.02 -5.33
C LEU A 166 -6.30 8.52 -4.48
N PHE A 167 -5.31 7.67 -4.21
CA PHE A 167 -4.09 8.04 -3.50
C PHE A 167 -3.33 9.15 -4.23
N LEU A 168 -3.11 9.03 -5.55
CA LEU A 168 -2.44 10.04 -6.35
C LEU A 168 -3.18 11.39 -6.30
N ILE A 169 -4.51 11.38 -6.45
CA ILE A 169 -5.34 12.59 -6.37
C ILE A 169 -5.19 13.25 -5.00
N ARG A 170 -5.25 12.49 -3.91
CA ARG A 170 -5.12 13.02 -2.56
C ARG A 170 -3.73 13.57 -2.28
N LYS A 171 -2.70 12.86 -2.70
CA LYS A 171 -1.32 13.31 -2.57
C LYS A 171 -1.07 14.60 -3.36
N PHE A 172 -1.61 14.69 -4.56
CA PHE A 172 -1.56 15.89 -5.37
C PHE A 172 -2.23 17.08 -4.66
N GLN A 173 -3.43 16.89 -4.09
CA GLN A 173 -4.12 17.94 -3.32
C GLN A 173 -3.31 18.42 -2.11
N ILE A 174 -2.63 17.50 -1.40
CA ILE A 174 -1.75 17.85 -0.28
C ILE A 174 -0.58 18.71 -0.77
N PHE A 175 0.05 18.38 -1.90
CA PHE A 175 1.17 19.16 -2.44
C PHE A 175 0.72 20.53 -2.99
N VAL A 176 -0.38 20.61 -3.71
CA VAL A 176 -0.94 21.86 -4.25
C VAL A 176 -1.28 22.87 -3.16
N SER A 177 -1.62 22.41 -1.95
CA SER A 177 -1.87 23.30 -0.81
C SER A 177 -0.62 24.07 -0.35
N SER A 178 0.58 23.68 -0.78
CA SER A 178 1.85 24.23 -0.30
C SER A 178 2.84 24.64 -1.39
N CYS A 179 2.60 24.27 -2.65
CA CYS A 179 3.46 24.63 -3.78
C CYS A 179 2.63 24.86 -5.06
N SER A 180 3.29 25.33 -6.13
CA SER A 180 2.62 25.51 -7.42
C SER A 180 2.16 24.19 -8.00
N VAL A 181 1.07 24.20 -8.77
CA VAL A 181 0.46 23.02 -9.42
C VAL A 181 1.50 22.23 -10.22
N PHE A 182 2.36 22.94 -10.96
CA PHE A 182 3.40 22.31 -11.79
C PHE A 182 4.46 21.58 -10.93
N ALA A 183 4.92 22.22 -9.85
CA ALA A 183 5.86 21.58 -8.92
C ALA A 183 5.22 20.38 -8.22
N ALA A 184 3.96 20.48 -7.78
CA ALA A 184 3.21 19.37 -7.18
C ALA A 184 3.13 18.18 -8.13
N PHE A 185 2.86 18.42 -9.42
CA PHE A 185 2.80 17.39 -10.44
C PHE A 185 4.16 16.70 -10.65
N LEU A 186 5.26 17.46 -10.78
CA LEU A 186 6.60 16.90 -10.93
C LEU A 186 7.00 16.02 -9.73
N TYR A 187 6.74 16.47 -8.51
CA TYR A 187 7.00 15.66 -7.30
C TYR A 187 6.17 14.39 -7.25
N LEU A 188 4.90 14.47 -7.65
CA LEU A 188 4.04 13.29 -7.70
C LEU A 188 4.58 12.27 -8.72
N CYS A 189 4.97 12.74 -9.91
CA CYS A 189 5.55 11.87 -10.94
C CYS A 189 6.82 11.19 -10.43
N ALA A 190 7.72 11.96 -9.82
CA ALA A 190 9.00 11.45 -9.37
C ALA A 190 8.88 10.48 -8.17
N LEU A 191 8.02 10.81 -7.19
CA LEU A 191 7.92 10.05 -5.94
C LEU A 191 7.01 8.82 -6.05
N GLU A 192 6.00 8.85 -6.89
CA GLU A 192 4.99 7.79 -6.95
C GLU A 192 4.90 7.11 -8.31
N ILE A 193 4.78 7.89 -9.40
CA ILE A 193 4.53 7.31 -10.72
C ILE A 193 5.76 6.55 -11.23
N ILE A 194 6.98 7.09 -11.04
CA ILE A 194 8.20 6.42 -11.51
C ILE A 194 8.43 5.09 -10.78
N PRO A 195 8.47 5.01 -9.43
CA PRO A 195 8.70 3.73 -8.74
C PRO A 195 7.62 2.69 -9.05
N THR A 196 6.36 3.11 -9.08
CA THR A 196 5.24 2.21 -9.38
C THR A 196 5.24 1.81 -10.86
N GLY A 197 5.57 2.75 -11.76
CA GLY A 197 5.71 2.48 -13.19
C GLY A 197 6.79 1.44 -13.48
N ILE A 198 7.94 1.53 -12.83
CA ILE A 198 9.02 0.53 -12.93
C ILE A 198 8.50 -0.84 -12.51
N LEU A 199 7.76 -0.92 -11.39
CA LEU A 199 7.18 -2.17 -10.92
C LEU A 199 6.19 -2.77 -11.95
N VAL A 200 5.28 -1.95 -12.48
CA VAL A 200 4.27 -2.39 -13.46
C VAL A 200 4.93 -2.80 -14.78
N VAL A 201 5.86 -2.01 -15.29
CA VAL A 201 6.58 -2.29 -16.53
C VAL A 201 7.40 -3.58 -16.39
N SER A 202 8.06 -3.80 -15.24
CA SER A 202 8.78 -5.05 -14.99
C SER A 202 7.87 -6.28 -14.99
N ALA A 203 6.60 -6.15 -14.58
CA ALA A 203 5.62 -7.23 -14.66
C ALA A 203 5.15 -7.52 -16.08
N MET A 204 5.21 -6.53 -16.99
CA MET A 204 4.73 -6.68 -18.38
C MET A 204 5.82 -7.14 -19.34
N ILE A 205 7.08 -6.76 -19.09
CA ILE A 205 8.20 -7.05 -20.02
C ILE A 205 8.94 -8.31 -19.62
N PHE A 206 9.11 -8.56 -18.36
CA PHE A 206 9.87 -9.69 -17.80
C PHE A 206 8.94 -10.74 -17.20
#